data_b0fc8257957e9ab49f0b4b335c990e06
#
_entry.id   b0fc8257957e9ab49f0b4b335c990e06
#
_cell.length_a   1.000
_cell.length_b   1.000
_cell.length_c   1.000
_cell.angle_alpha   90.00
_cell.angle_beta   90.00
_cell.angle_gamma   90.00
#
_symmetry.space_group_name_H-M   'P 1'
#
loop_
_entity.id
_entity.type
_entity.pdbx_description
1 polymer ?
#
loop_
_entity_poly.entity_id
_entity_poly.type
_entity_poly.pdbx_seq_one_letter_code
_entity_poly.pdbx_strand_id
1 'polypeptide(L)'
;GPVVLTGVPYYVTLFGRDSLITSWFLLEAAPGVAESTLRCLAAHQGKVDNPVTLEAPGKIVHELRDSELARTGDVPYGRYFGTADASALYVLLMRDHCKATGQTNLVAELAEAWRGAIAWCRRARGDDGLLRYASGPHGRGLVNNSWKDSKDSISYADGRLATGQLAVVEVQGYLAAALDAAAELEQELGGDQDYIVTLRREAAELRGGIDSAFWNDDLGIHAIAVDDDGRQCDVVSSNPGHLLWAGVLSAPRAAAVADRLMQPDLWTGWGVRCLSMKERRYQPLSYHNGSVWPHDNGIIAAGAQRYGLIEASEKIWRGMEGTAAAFADVRLPELFGGYDRQPGRPPIPYAETCSPQAWAAAALVYRTMNAAS
;
A
#
# COMPACT_ATOMS: atom_id res chain seq x y z
N GLY A 1 4.22 -23.01 7.05
CA GLY A 1 2.81 -22.59 7.05
C GLY A 1 2.37 -22.19 5.65
N PRO A 2 1.05 -21.91 5.43
CA PRO A 2 0.55 -21.46 4.14
C PRO A 2 1.08 -20.08 3.79
N VAL A 3 1.40 -19.85 2.52
CA VAL A 3 1.85 -18.56 1.98
C VAL A 3 0.81 -18.09 0.97
N VAL A 4 0.50 -16.80 1.01
CA VAL A 4 -0.46 -16.19 0.09
C VAL A 4 0.20 -15.99 -1.27
N LEU A 5 -0.42 -16.56 -2.32
CA LEU A 5 -0.12 -16.23 -3.71
C LEU A 5 -1.09 -15.14 -4.18
N THR A 6 -0.58 -14.18 -4.92
CA THR A 6 -1.29 -12.90 -5.15
C THR A 6 -2.58 -13.05 -5.95
N GLY A 7 -2.57 -13.68 -7.12
CA GLY A 7 -3.80 -13.79 -7.92
C GLY A 7 -3.72 -14.72 -9.13
N VAL A 8 -4.86 -15.25 -9.53
CA VAL A 8 -5.02 -16.17 -10.67
C VAL A 8 -5.67 -15.41 -11.82
N PRO A 9 -5.19 -15.55 -13.05
CA PRO A 9 -4.12 -16.44 -13.52
C PRO A 9 -2.72 -15.80 -13.60
N TYR A 10 -2.60 -14.48 -13.50
CA TYR A 10 -1.38 -13.76 -13.92
C TYR A 10 -0.30 -13.66 -12.84
N TYR A 11 -0.69 -13.69 -11.55
CA TYR A 11 0.20 -13.43 -10.41
C TYR A 11 0.18 -14.58 -9.39
N VAL A 12 0.30 -15.84 -9.89
CA VAL A 12 0.35 -17.03 -9.04
C VAL A 12 1.77 -17.15 -8.44
N THR A 13 2.16 -16.13 -7.69
CA THR A 13 3.46 -16.06 -7.03
C THR A 13 3.38 -15.21 -5.75
N LEU A 14 4.49 -15.21 -4.99
CA LEU A 14 4.60 -14.39 -3.80
C LEU A 14 4.97 -12.95 -4.18
N PHE A 15 4.14 -12.00 -3.76
CA PHE A 15 4.45 -10.58 -3.72
C PHE A 15 4.54 -10.10 -2.28
N GLY A 16 5.54 -9.29 -1.97
CA GLY A 16 5.75 -8.77 -0.62
C GLY A 16 4.58 -7.90 -0.15
N ARG A 17 4.28 -6.81 -0.86
CA ARG A 17 3.16 -5.91 -0.55
C ARG A 17 1.83 -6.62 -0.44
N ASP A 18 1.47 -7.42 -1.46
CA ASP A 18 0.18 -8.07 -1.57
C ASP A 18 -0.04 -9.08 -0.44
N SER A 19 0.98 -9.89 -0.12
CA SER A 19 0.89 -10.85 0.97
C SER A 19 0.83 -10.17 2.33
N LEU A 20 1.52 -9.02 2.52
CA LEU A 20 1.47 -8.25 3.77
C LEU A 20 0.10 -7.61 3.99
N ILE A 21 -0.46 -6.96 2.98
CA ILE A 21 -1.80 -6.34 3.06
C ILE A 21 -2.88 -7.43 3.20
N THR A 22 -2.79 -8.53 2.44
CA THR A 22 -3.70 -9.67 2.57
C THR A 22 -3.67 -10.25 3.97
N SER A 23 -2.48 -10.45 4.53
CA SER A 23 -2.30 -10.97 5.89
C SER A 23 -2.85 -10.01 6.95
N TRP A 24 -2.72 -8.70 6.73
CA TRP A 24 -3.29 -7.69 7.62
C TRP A 24 -4.83 -7.76 7.62
N PHE A 25 -5.47 -7.86 6.46
CA PHE A 25 -6.93 -8.04 6.37
C PHE A 25 -7.41 -9.34 7.02
N LEU A 26 -6.57 -10.37 7.08
CA LEU A 26 -6.90 -11.68 7.63
C LEU A 26 -6.50 -11.85 9.10
N LEU A 27 -5.95 -10.83 9.77
CA LEU A 27 -5.39 -10.98 11.12
C LEU A 27 -6.38 -11.58 12.14
N GLU A 28 -7.62 -11.15 12.14
CA GLU A 28 -8.64 -11.66 13.06
C GLU A 28 -9.14 -13.05 12.66
N ALA A 29 -9.30 -13.30 11.36
CA ALA A 29 -9.85 -14.56 10.86
C ALA A 29 -8.82 -15.69 10.81
N ALA A 30 -7.57 -15.38 10.48
CA ALA A 30 -6.50 -16.36 10.24
C ALA A 30 -5.10 -15.80 10.56
N PRO A 31 -4.76 -15.50 11.82
CA PRO A 31 -3.48 -14.89 12.20
C PRO A 31 -2.26 -15.72 11.80
N GLY A 32 -2.39 -17.04 11.66
CA GLY A 32 -1.32 -17.93 11.18
C GLY A 32 -0.87 -17.64 9.74
N VAL A 33 -1.70 -16.97 8.93
CA VAL A 33 -1.30 -16.51 7.58
C VAL A 33 -0.29 -15.38 7.71
N ALA A 34 -0.52 -14.43 8.63
CA ALA A 34 0.42 -13.34 8.90
C ALA A 34 1.76 -13.87 9.43
N GLU A 35 1.74 -14.81 10.37
CA GLU A 35 2.96 -15.47 10.87
C GLU A 35 3.76 -16.12 9.75
N SER A 36 3.09 -16.91 8.89
CA SER A 36 3.75 -17.58 7.76
C SER A 36 4.30 -16.60 6.73
N THR A 37 3.58 -15.53 6.44
CA THR A 37 4.03 -14.45 5.55
C THR A 37 5.26 -13.75 6.10
N LEU A 38 5.25 -13.37 7.39
CA LEU A 38 6.40 -12.73 8.05
C LEU A 38 7.66 -13.62 8.00
N ARG A 39 7.53 -14.91 8.32
CA ARG A 39 8.64 -15.88 8.24
C ARG A 39 9.16 -16.05 6.81
N CYS A 40 8.26 -16.17 5.85
CA CYS A 40 8.61 -16.33 4.44
C CYS A 40 9.37 -15.11 3.90
N LEU A 41 8.86 -13.90 4.15
CA LEU A 41 9.50 -12.67 3.69
C LEU A 41 10.84 -12.42 4.39
N ALA A 42 10.99 -12.76 5.67
CA ALA A 42 12.26 -12.71 6.39
C ALA A 42 13.32 -13.62 5.74
N ALA A 43 12.94 -14.84 5.34
CA ALA A 43 13.85 -15.77 4.67
C ALA A 43 14.35 -15.26 3.31
N HIS A 44 13.58 -14.38 2.66
CA HIS A 44 13.90 -13.78 1.35
C HIS A 44 14.35 -12.32 1.42
N GLN A 45 14.57 -11.78 2.62
CA GLN A 45 15.03 -10.41 2.82
C GLN A 45 16.37 -10.14 2.13
N GLY A 46 16.54 -8.92 1.60
CA GLY A 46 17.74 -8.48 0.90
C GLY A 46 18.98 -8.47 1.81
N LYS A 47 20.11 -8.90 1.26
CA LYS A 47 21.38 -9.04 1.99
C LYS A 47 22.53 -8.27 1.37
N VAL A 48 22.43 -7.97 0.08
CA VAL A 48 23.49 -7.31 -0.70
C VAL A 48 22.90 -6.18 -1.54
N ASP A 49 23.72 -5.24 -1.95
CA ASP A 49 23.33 -4.22 -2.92
C ASP A 49 23.45 -4.79 -4.34
N ASN A 50 22.33 -4.81 -5.06
CA ASN A 50 22.26 -5.25 -6.46
C ASN A 50 21.36 -4.30 -7.28
N PRO A 51 21.94 -3.48 -8.17
CA PRO A 51 21.18 -2.51 -8.93
C PRO A 51 20.26 -3.12 -10.00
N VAL A 52 20.46 -4.37 -10.39
CA VAL A 52 19.62 -5.05 -11.39
C VAL A 52 18.29 -5.51 -10.76
N THR A 53 18.37 -6.12 -9.58
CA THR A 53 17.21 -6.61 -8.84
C THR A 53 16.67 -5.58 -7.85
N LEU A 54 17.33 -4.43 -7.68
CA LEU A 54 17.07 -3.41 -6.67
C LEU A 54 17.15 -3.96 -5.24
N GLU A 55 17.90 -5.05 -5.02
CA GLU A 55 18.17 -5.60 -3.69
C GLU A 55 19.05 -4.64 -2.90
N ALA A 56 18.75 -4.52 -1.61
CA ALA A 56 19.58 -3.81 -0.65
C ALA A 56 19.48 -4.50 0.71
N PRO A 57 20.51 -4.42 1.57
CA PRO A 57 20.48 -5.05 2.89
C PRO A 57 19.28 -4.59 3.72
N GLY A 58 18.49 -5.56 4.21
CA GLY A 58 17.30 -5.32 5.01
C GLY A 58 16.03 -5.02 4.21
N LYS A 59 16.09 -4.82 2.89
CA LYS A 59 14.92 -4.56 2.06
C LYS A 59 14.04 -5.81 1.92
N ILE A 60 12.72 -5.66 2.04
CA ILE A 60 11.78 -6.75 1.81
C ILE A 60 11.57 -6.93 0.31
N VAL A 61 11.48 -8.18 -0.13
CA VAL A 61 11.30 -8.54 -1.54
C VAL A 61 9.97 -8.02 -2.10
N HIS A 62 9.98 -7.58 -3.35
CA HIS A 62 8.76 -7.22 -4.07
C HIS A 62 8.04 -8.46 -4.59
N GLU A 63 8.74 -9.30 -5.36
CA GLU A 63 8.18 -10.52 -5.94
C GLU A 63 9.23 -11.62 -6.11
N LEU A 64 8.75 -12.87 -6.10
CA LEU A 64 9.54 -14.07 -6.33
C LEU A 64 8.89 -14.86 -7.47
N ARG A 65 9.46 -14.80 -8.68
CA ARG A 65 8.97 -15.57 -9.82
C ARG A 65 9.90 -16.74 -10.14
N ASP A 66 9.31 -17.89 -10.38
CA ASP A 66 10.01 -19.09 -10.86
C ASP A 66 9.61 -19.41 -12.32
N SER A 67 9.47 -18.37 -13.15
CA SER A 67 9.23 -18.51 -14.59
C SER A 67 10.51 -18.77 -15.35
N GLU A 68 10.38 -19.32 -16.57
CA GLU A 68 11.54 -19.57 -17.44
C GLU A 68 12.32 -18.28 -17.72
N LEU A 69 11.66 -17.18 -18.05
CA LEU A 69 12.30 -15.89 -18.28
C LEU A 69 13.03 -15.33 -17.05
N ALA A 70 12.53 -15.63 -15.86
CA ALA A 70 13.21 -15.24 -14.62
C ALA A 70 14.45 -16.10 -14.36
N ARG A 71 14.38 -17.40 -14.65
CA ARG A 71 15.52 -18.33 -14.50
C ARG A 71 16.63 -18.05 -15.51
N THR A 72 16.29 -17.63 -16.74
CA THR A 72 17.27 -17.25 -17.78
C THR A 72 17.87 -15.86 -17.56
N GLY A 73 17.29 -15.06 -16.64
CA GLY A 73 17.70 -13.67 -16.42
C GLY A 73 17.21 -12.68 -17.47
N ASP A 74 16.28 -13.10 -18.32
CA ASP A 74 15.67 -12.21 -19.32
C ASP A 74 14.79 -11.12 -18.69
N VAL A 75 14.26 -11.39 -17.48
CA VAL A 75 13.57 -10.43 -16.62
C VAL A 75 14.13 -10.49 -15.19
N PRO A 76 14.17 -9.38 -14.42
CA PRO A 76 14.79 -9.34 -13.09
C PRO A 76 13.94 -9.98 -11.98
N TYR A 77 12.75 -10.48 -12.29
CA TYR A 77 11.70 -10.82 -11.32
C TYR A 77 11.88 -12.17 -10.60
N GLY A 78 12.99 -12.89 -10.79
CA GLY A 78 13.28 -14.12 -10.03
C GLY A 78 13.26 -13.88 -8.53
N ARG A 79 14.03 -12.91 -8.07
CA ARG A 79 14.02 -12.34 -6.72
C ARG A 79 14.23 -10.84 -6.86
N TYR A 80 13.14 -10.09 -6.90
CA TYR A 80 13.12 -8.68 -7.27
C TYR A 80 12.66 -7.79 -6.09
N PHE A 81 13.31 -6.65 -5.92
CA PHE A 81 13.13 -5.75 -4.78
C PHE A 81 12.63 -4.34 -5.18
N GLY A 82 12.08 -4.19 -6.36
CA GLY A 82 11.52 -2.91 -6.85
C GLY A 82 10.25 -2.51 -6.12
N THR A 83 10.35 -2.23 -4.84
CA THR A 83 9.26 -1.79 -3.96
C THR A 83 9.80 -0.81 -2.92
N ALA A 84 9.04 0.24 -2.62
CA ALA A 84 9.37 1.23 -1.58
C ALA A 84 8.55 1.03 -0.30
N ASP A 85 7.45 0.30 -0.37
CA ASP A 85 6.44 0.15 0.68
C ASP A 85 6.55 -1.15 1.49
N ALA A 86 6.96 -2.26 0.87
CA ALA A 86 6.92 -3.58 1.49
C ALA A 86 7.72 -3.66 2.82
N SER A 87 8.84 -2.94 2.94
CA SER A 87 9.65 -2.97 4.17
C SER A 87 8.94 -2.28 5.34
N ALA A 88 8.26 -1.16 5.11
CA ALA A 88 7.45 -0.51 6.14
C ALA A 88 6.23 -1.35 6.50
N LEU A 89 5.53 -1.89 5.51
CA LEU A 89 4.38 -2.79 5.70
C LEU A 89 4.75 -4.06 6.48
N TYR A 90 5.96 -4.59 6.30
CA TYR A 90 6.45 -5.73 7.08
C TYR A 90 6.52 -5.43 8.58
N VAL A 91 7.06 -4.27 8.95
CA VAL A 91 7.15 -3.84 10.35
C VAL A 91 5.76 -3.59 10.94
N LEU A 92 4.85 -2.99 10.15
CA LEU A 92 3.46 -2.78 10.56
C LEU A 92 2.74 -4.10 10.83
N LEU A 93 2.85 -5.07 9.91
CA LEU A 93 2.22 -6.38 10.10
C LEU A 93 2.81 -7.12 11.31
N MET A 94 4.12 -7.03 11.56
CA MET A 94 4.75 -7.63 12.75
C MET A 94 4.14 -7.08 14.04
N ARG A 95 4.03 -5.75 14.17
CA ARG A 95 3.42 -5.10 15.31
C ARG A 95 1.95 -5.49 15.49
N ASP A 96 1.18 -5.47 14.38
CA ASP A 96 -0.26 -5.74 14.43
C ASP A 96 -0.54 -7.22 14.72
N HIS A 97 0.27 -8.14 14.21
CA HIS A 97 0.22 -9.55 14.57
C HIS A 97 0.51 -9.76 16.07
N CYS A 98 1.55 -9.12 16.61
CA CYS A 98 1.86 -9.18 18.04
C CYS A 98 0.69 -8.68 18.88
N LYS A 99 0.09 -7.55 18.51
CA LYS A 99 -1.10 -6.99 19.22
C LYS A 99 -2.32 -7.90 19.15
N ALA A 100 -2.58 -8.49 17.98
CA ALA A 100 -3.75 -9.35 17.79
C ALA A 100 -3.64 -10.71 18.51
N THR A 101 -2.43 -11.24 18.61
CA THR A 101 -2.21 -12.62 19.13
C THR A 101 -1.54 -12.69 20.52
N GLY A 102 -0.90 -11.62 20.96
CA GLY A 102 -0.04 -11.61 22.14
C GLY A 102 1.28 -12.39 21.98
N GLN A 103 1.63 -12.79 20.74
CA GLN A 103 2.81 -13.62 20.47
C GLN A 103 4.11 -12.79 20.36
N THR A 104 4.69 -12.46 21.50
CA THR A 104 5.97 -11.72 21.56
C THR A 104 7.18 -12.55 21.14
N ASN A 105 7.09 -13.88 21.23
CA ASN A 105 8.16 -14.80 20.79
C ASN A 105 8.47 -14.65 19.29
N LEU A 106 7.48 -14.42 18.44
CA LEU A 106 7.69 -14.17 17.00
C LEU A 106 8.46 -12.87 16.78
N VAL A 107 8.18 -11.85 17.58
CA VAL A 107 8.90 -10.55 17.52
C VAL A 107 10.38 -10.75 17.81
N ALA A 108 10.73 -11.56 18.82
CA ALA A 108 12.11 -11.88 19.17
C ALA A 108 12.77 -12.73 18.10
N GLU A 109 12.09 -13.76 17.59
CA GLU A 109 12.61 -14.66 16.55
C GLU A 109 12.94 -13.92 15.26
N LEU A 110 12.11 -12.99 14.82
CA LEU A 110 12.28 -12.22 13.58
C LEU A 110 12.89 -10.83 13.81
N ALA A 111 13.57 -10.63 14.96
CA ALA A 111 14.11 -9.32 15.33
C ALA A 111 15.12 -8.77 14.31
N GLU A 112 15.99 -9.62 13.77
CA GLU A 112 16.94 -9.23 12.72
C GLU A 112 16.20 -8.74 11.47
N ALA A 113 15.10 -9.42 11.09
CA ALA A 113 14.36 -9.10 9.87
C ALA A 113 13.61 -7.76 9.98
N TRP A 114 12.80 -7.54 11.02
CA TRP A 114 12.05 -6.28 11.13
C TRP A 114 12.96 -5.08 11.47
N ARG A 115 14.05 -5.27 12.24
CA ARG A 115 15.09 -4.25 12.44
C ARG A 115 15.81 -3.92 11.14
N GLY A 116 16.15 -4.94 10.34
CA GLY A 116 16.71 -4.75 9.01
C GLY A 116 15.80 -3.97 8.09
N ALA A 117 14.50 -4.27 8.10
CA ALA A 117 13.51 -3.59 7.28
C ALA A 117 13.38 -2.09 7.64
N ILE A 118 13.26 -1.76 8.93
CA ILE A 118 13.19 -0.34 9.34
C ILE A 118 14.51 0.39 9.11
N ALA A 119 15.65 -0.29 9.30
CA ALA A 119 16.96 0.27 9.02
C ALA A 119 17.14 0.61 7.52
N TRP A 120 16.64 -0.26 6.62
CA TRP A 120 16.61 0.04 5.20
C TRP A 120 15.73 1.26 4.90
N CYS A 121 14.52 1.31 5.43
CA CYS A 121 13.62 2.47 5.23
C CYS A 121 14.29 3.79 5.66
N ARG A 122 14.99 3.79 6.81
CA ARG A 122 15.69 4.99 7.31
C ARG A 122 16.84 5.41 6.40
N ARG A 123 17.60 4.47 5.83
CA ARG A 123 18.68 4.77 4.87
C ARG A 123 18.18 5.23 3.51
N ALA A 124 16.97 4.82 3.10
CA ALA A 124 16.35 5.21 1.83
C ALA A 124 15.70 6.60 1.86
N ARG A 125 15.79 7.32 2.98
CA ARG A 125 15.32 8.70 3.11
C ARG A 125 16.33 9.67 2.49
N GLY A 126 15.80 10.65 1.76
CA GLY A 126 16.59 11.81 1.30
C GLY A 126 16.88 12.82 2.43
N ASP A 127 17.59 13.90 2.08
CA ASP A 127 17.93 14.98 3.02
C ASP A 127 16.70 15.70 3.57
N ASP A 128 15.59 15.67 2.84
CA ASP A 128 14.28 16.18 3.26
C ASP A 128 13.53 15.24 4.22
N GLY A 129 14.11 14.10 4.55
CA GLY A 129 13.55 13.11 5.44
C GLY A 129 12.49 12.19 4.81
N LEU A 130 12.15 12.34 3.52
CA LEU A 130 11.18 11.52 2.81
C LEU A 130 11.85 10.26 2.22
N LEU A 131 11.16 9.11 2.30
CA LEU A 131 11.60 7.90 1.62
C LEU A 131 11.36 8.04 0.12
N ARG A 132 12.42 7.87 -0.66
CA ARG A 132 12.41 8.04 -2.10
C ARG A 132 12.79 6.76 -2.83
N TYR A 133 12.32 6.63 -4.06
CA TYR A 133 12.79 5.64 -5.01
C TYR A 133 13.09 6.31 -6.36
N ALA A 134 14.02 5.75 -7.11
CA ALA A 134 14.27 6.21 -8.46
C ALA A 134 13.17 5.72 -9.39
N SER A 135 12.40 6.65 -9.98
CA SER A 135 11.43 6.36 -11.04
C SER A 135 12.07 6.53 -12.40
N GLY A 136 11.72 5.66 -13.33
CA GLY A 136 12.24 5.69 -14.69
C GLY A 136 12.64 4.29 -15.19
N PRO A 137 13.07 4.17 -16.44
CA PRO A 137 13.47 2.90 -17.02
C PRO A 137 14.77 2.41 -16.38
N HIS A 138 14.67 1.60 -15.34
CA HIS A 138 15.80 0.89 -14.74
C HIS A 138 15.99 -0.46 -15.45
N GLY A 139 16.55 -0.44 -16.66
CA GLY A 139 16.71 -1.66 -17.44
C GLY A 139 15.35 -2.31 -17.77
N ARG A 140 15.14 -3.54 -17.26
CA ARG A 140 13.90 -4.33 -17.47
C ARG A 140 12.97 -4.35 -16.26
N GLY A 141 13.28 -3.59 -15.18
CA GLY A 141 12.47 -3.53 -13.95
C GLY A 141 11.27 -2.61 -14.04
N LEU A 142 10.53 -2.52 -12.93
CA LEU A 142 9.39 -1.61 -12.80
C LEU A 142 9.84 -0.15 -12.82
N VAL A 143 9.05 0.70 -13.47
CA VAL A 143 9.28 2.15 -13.53
C VAL A 143 8.95 2.82 -12.21
N ASN A 144 7.84 2.44 -11.58
CA ASN A 144 7.42 2.92 -10.27
C ASN A 144 7.50 1.79 -9.23
N ASN A 145 7.79 2.13 -7.98
CA ASN A 145 8.02 1.18 -6.90
C ASN A 145 7.07 1.38 -5.71
N SER A 146 5.88 1.95 -5.94
CA SER A 146 4.77 2.02 -4.98
C SER A 146 3.66 1.05 -5.39
N TRP A 147 2.50 1.08 -4.70
CA TRP A 147 1.41 0.17 -5.06
C TRP A 147 0.88 0.42 -6.48
N LYS A 148 0.95 1.66 -6.98
CA LYS A 148 0.70 2.01 -8.38
C LYS A 148 2.00 1.90 -9.19
N ASP A 149 2.43 0.69 -9.46
CA ASP A 149 3.74 0.40 -10.05
C ASP A 149 3.79 0.43 -11.58
N SER A 150 2.65 0.67 -12.26
CA SER A 150 2.65 0.82 -13.72
C SER A 150 3.46 2.04 -14.17
N LYS A 151 4.02 1.93 -15.38
CA LYS A 151 4.96 2.90 -15.97
C LYS A 151 4.41 4.33 -16.10
N ASP A 152 3.10 4.51 -16.05
CA ASP A 152 2.39 5.76 -16.30
C ASP A 152 1.53 6.23 -15.13
N SER A 153 1.72 5.68 -13.94
CA SER A 153 0.85 5.90 -12.78
C SER A 153 1.12 7.19 -12.00
N ILE A 154 2.33 7.76 -12.10
CA ILE A 154 2.68 9.00 -11.40
C ILE A 154 2.90 10.12 -12.41
N SER A 155 2.09 11.17 -12.30
CA SER A 155 2.12 12.30 -13.23
C SER A 155 1.82 13.62 -12.55
N TYR A 156 2.18 14.71 -13.21
CA TYR A 156 1.74 16.06 -12.88
C TYR A 156 0.34 16.35 -13.46
N ALA A 157 -0.33 17.41 -13.00
CA ALA A 157 -1.64 17.83 -13.50
C ALA A 157 -1.66 18.12 -15.02
N ASP A 158 -0.52 18.55 -15.59
CA ASP A 158 -0.39 18.76 -17.04
C ASP A 158 -0.30 17.45 -17.85
N GLY A 159 -0.28 16.29 -17.19
CA GLY A 159 -0.22 14.96 -17.78
C GLY A 159 1.19 14.46 -18.09
N ARG A 160 2.25 15.24 -17.85
CA ARG A 160 3.63 14.73 -17.93
C ARG A 160 3.88 13.70 -16.86
N LEU A 161 4.59 12.62 -17.22
CA LEU A 161 5.01 11.61 -16.24
C LEU A 161 6.12 12.18 -15.36
N ALA A 162 6.03 11.88 -14.07
CA ALA A 162 7.10 12.17 -13.12
C ALA A 162 8.21 11.12 -13.27
N THR A 163 9.46 11.56 -13.21
CA THR A 163 10.67 10.74 -13.28
C THR A 163 11.71 11.26 -12.29
N GLY A 164 12.79 10.51 -12.08
CA GLY A 164 13.81 10.87 -11.09
C GLY A 164 13.53 10.29 -9.71
N GLN A 165 13.94 10.97 -8.65
CA GLN A 165 13.71 10.52 -7.28
C GLN A 165 12.31 10.96 -6.82
N LEU A 166 11.41 9.99 -6.63
CA LEU A 166 10.03 10.26 -6.22
C LEU A 166 9.79 9.80 -4.79
N ALA A 167 9.14 10.64 -4.00
CA ALA A 167 8.51 10.28 -2.74
C ALA A 167 7.00 10.21 -2.95
N VAL A 168 6.40 9.03 -2.82
CA VAL A 168 4.93 8.85 -2.91
C VAL A 168 4.31 8.93 -1.53
N VAL A 169 3.13 9.53 -1.46
CA VAL A 169 2.51 9.94 -0.19
C VAL A 169 2.18 8.78 0.74
N GLU A 170 1.62 7.70 0.24
CA GLU A 170 1.26 6.54 1.07
C GLU A 170 2.48 5.86 1.69
N VAL A 171 3.60 5.84 0.97
CA VAL A 171 4.85 5.26 1.49
C VAL A 171 5.36 6.04 2.69
N GLN A 172 5.21 7.37 2.69
CA GLN A 172 5.56 8.21 3.84
C GLN A 172 4.66 7.91 5.04
N GLY A 173 3.36 7.71 4.80
CA GLY A 173 2.41 7.30 5.83
C GLY A 173 2.78 5.95 6.44
N TYR A 174 3.07 4.97 5.62
CA TYR A 174 3.52 3.65 6.08
C TYR A 174 4.82 3.73 6.88
N LEU A 175 5.79 4.52 6.42
CA LEU A 175 7.04 4.70 7.13
C LEU A 175 6.85 5.36 8.50
N ALA A 176 6.07 6.45 8.58
CA ALA A 176 5.81 7.11 9.84
C ALA A 176 5.15 6.18 10.86
N ALA A 177 4.17 5.38 10.41
CA ALA A 177 3.54 4.36 11.25
C ALA A 177 4.49 3.20 11.60
N ALA A 178 5.39 2.79 10.66
CA ALA A 178 6.36 1.73 10.89
C ALA A 178 7.47 2.14 11.87
N LEU A 179 7.86 3.41 11.91
CA LEU A 179 8.78 3.93 12.92
C LEU A 179 8.20 3.82 14.35
N ASP A 180 6.92 4.18 14.52
CA ASP A 180 6.24 3.96 15.80
C ASP A 180 6.08 2.47 16.11
N ALA A 181 5.72 1.67 15.12
CA ALA A 181 5.61 0.23 15.28
C ALA A 181 6.95 -0.40 15.72
N ALA A 182 8.07 0.02 15.12
CA ALA A 182 9.40 -0.44 15.53
C ALA A 182 9.73 -0.01 16.97
N ALA A 183 9.35 1.19 17.38
CA ALA A 183 9.51 1.65 18.77
C ALA A 183 8.71 0.79 19.75
N GLU A 184 7.46 0.41 19.39
CA GLU A 184 6.63 -0.50 20.16
C GLU A 184 7.26 -1.90 20.26
N LEU A 185 7.73 -2.45 19.14
CA LEU A 185 8.39 -3.76 19.09
C LEU A 185 9.70 -3.79 19.89
N GLU A 186 10.50 -2.72 19.85
CA GLU A 186 11.68 -2.58 20.71
C GLU A 186 11.30 -2.55 22.19
N GLN A 187 10.23 -1.86 22.54
CA GLN A 187 9.75 -1.78 23.91
C GLN A 187 9.29 -3.17 24.41
N GLU A 188 8.61 -3.97 23.59
CA GLU A 188 8.21 -5.35 23.92
C GLU A 188 9.43 -6.26 24.20
N LEU A 189 10.54 -6.02 23.51
CA LEU A 189 11.79 -6.79 23.71
C LEU A 189 12.69 -6.21 24.81
N GLY A 190 12.29 -5.14 25.51
CA GLY A 190 13.15 -4.47 26.48
C GLY A 190 14.37 -3.81 25.85
N GLY A 191 14.23 -3.31 24.59
CA GLY A 191 15.31 -2.71 23.83
C GLY A 191 15.77 -1.35 24.35
N ASP A 192 16.73 -0.75 23.63
CA ASP A 192 17.38 0.51 23.99
C ASP A 192 16.38 1.67 24.00
N GLN A 193 16.22 2.34 25.16
CA GLN A 193 15.31 3.47 25.35
C GLN A 193 15.68 4.69 24.48
N ASP A 194 16.94 4.98 24.27
CA ASP A 194 17.38 6.09 23.43
C ASP A 194 17.03 5.84 21.96
N TYR A 195 17.12 4.59 21.54
CA TYR A 195 16.69 4.19 20.20
C TYR A 195 15.17 4.27 20.03
N ILE A 196 14.39 3.84 21.03
CA ILE A 196 12.92 3.96 21.05
C ILE A 196 12.49 5.43 20.93
N VAL A 197 13.11 6.32 21.73
CA VAL A 197 12.87 7.78 21.67
C VAL A 197 13.21 8.34 20.30
N THR A 198 14.31 7.89 19.71
CA THR A 198 14.75 8.31 18.36
C THR A 198 13.71 7.92 17.30
N LEU A 199 13.23 6.69 17.32
CA LEU A 199 12.21 6.21 16.36
C LEU A 199 10.91 7.02 16.45
N ARG A 200 10.42 7.29 17.67
CA ARG A 200 9.23 8.11 17.91
C ARG A 200 9.39 9.54 17.43
N ARG A 201 10.56 10.14 17.67
CA ARG A 201 10.88 11.48 17.18
C ARG A 201 10.87 11.52 15.64
N GLU A 202 11.54 10.56 14.99
CA GLU A 202 11.55 10.47 13.52
C GLU A 202 10.16 10.27 12.94
N ALA A 203 9.30 9.46 13.59
CA ALA A 203 7.90 9.30 13.21
C ALA A 203 7.11 10.62 13.28
N ALA A 204 7.31 11.40 14.35
CA ALA A 204 6.64 12.69 14.53
C ALA A 204 7.11 13.72 13.49
N GLU A 205 8.43 13.79 13.24
CA GLU A 205 9.03 14.64 12.21
C GLU A 205 8.46 14.31 10.82
N LEU A 206 8.37 13.02 10.48
CA LEU A 206 7.84 12.59 9.19
C LEU A 206 6.35 12.91 9.02
N ARG A 207 5.53 12.82 10.09
CA ARG A 207 4.12 13.25 10.04
C ARG A 207 4.01 14.74 9.68
N GLY A 208 4.83 15.59 10.30
CA GLY A 208 4.90 17.02 9.95
C GLY A 208 5.36 17.23 8.51
N GLY A 209 6.35 16.45 8.07
CA GLY A 209 6.87 16.46 6.69
C GLY A 209 5.82 16.06 5.65
N ILE A 210 4.93 15.09 5.95
CA ILE A 210 3.84 14.68 5.05
C ILE A 210 2.91 15.86 4.78
N ASP A 211 2.44 16.55 5.81
CA ASP A 211 1.53 17.69 5.61
C ASP A 211 2.25 18.85 4.87
N SER A 212 3.50 19.17 5.22
CA SER A 212 4.20 20.29 4.60
C SER A 212 4.59 20.02 3.14
N ALA A 213 4.93 18.79 2.77
CA ALA A 213 5.39 18.47 1.42
C ALA A 213 4.24 18.12 0.46
N PHE A 214 3.19 17.44 0.95
CA PHE A 214 2.18 16.85 0.06
C PHE A 214 0.83 17.55 0.11
N TRP A 215 0.47 18.23 1.22
CA TRP A 215 -0.83 18.88 1.27
C TRP A 215 -0.94 19.98 0.20
N ASN A 216 -2.08 20.00 -0.49
CA ASN A 216 -2.36 20.99 -1.52
C ASN A 216 -3.74 21.60 -1.26
N ASP A 217 -3.76 22.88 -0.92
CA ASP A 217 -5.00 23.58 -0.57
C ASP A 217 -5.96 23.71 -1.76
N ASP A 218 -5.44 23.84 -2.98
CA ASP A 218 -6.28 23.94 -4.20
C ASP A 218 -6.95 22.59 -4.53
N LEU A 219 -6.30 21.48 -4.24
CA LEU A 219 -6.85 20.14 -4.42
C LEU A 219 -7.74 19.70 -3.24
N GLY A 220 -7.54 20.31 -2.06
CA GLY A 220 -8.19 19.93 -0.81
C GLY A 220 -7.76 18.52 -0.31
N ILE A 221 -6.59 18.05 -0.77
CA ILE A 221 -6.04 16.73 -0.44
C ILE A 221 -4.51 16.75 -0.66
N HIS A 222 -3.81 15.73 -0.18
CA HIS A 222 -2.39 15.55 -0.45
C HIS A 222 -2.16 15.17 -1.93
N ALA A 223 -1.11 15.72 -2.54
CA ALA A 223 -0.62 15.29 -3.84
C ALA A 223 -0.15 13.83 -3.81
N ILE A 224 -0.19 13.14 -4.96
CA ILE A 224 0.20 11.72 -5.02
C ILE A 224 1.68 11.49 -4.71
N ALA A 225 2.54 12.42 -5.12
CA ALA A 225 3.98 12.33 -4.94
C ALA A 225 4.63 13.73 -4.93
N VAL A 226 5.89 13.79 -4.51
CA VAL A 226 6.79 14.92 -4.73
C VAL A 226 8.09 14.42 -5.39
N ASP A 227 8.62 15.21 -6.34
CA ASP A 227 9.89 14.92 -7.01
C ASP A 227 11.10 15.39 -6.19
N ASP A 228 12.30 15.23 -6.73
CA ASP A 228 13.56 15.61 -6.09
C ASP A 228 13.78 17.13 -5.97
N ASP A 229 13.07 17.93 -6.76
CA ASP A 229 13.04 19.39 -6.65
C ASP A 229 11.97 19.88 -5.64
N GLY A 230 11.25 18.97 -4.97
CA GLY A 230 10.16 19.26 -4.05
C GLY A 230 8.85 19.68 -4.73
N ARG A 231 8.74 19.52 -6.06
CA ARG A 231 7.53 19.84 -6.81
C ARG A 231 6.50 18.73 -6.62
N GLN A 232 5.27 19.11 -6.30
CA GLN A 232 4.16 18.19 -6.19
C GLN A 232 3.73 17.61 -7.54
N CYS A 233 3.48 16.31 -7.59
CA CYS A 233 2.67 15.65 -8.59
C CYS A 233 1.20 15.90 -8.22
N ASP A 234 0.70 17.04 -8.61
CA ASP A 234 -0.50 17.72 -8.14
C ASP A 234 -1.80 17.16 -8.78
N VAL A 235 -1.98 15.86 -8.66
CA VAL A 235 -3.19 15.15 -9.12
C VAL A 235 -3.99 14.60 -7.94
N VAL A 236 -5.29 14.56 -8.11
CA VAL A 236 -6.23 14.01 -7.12
C VAL A 236 -6.36 12.50 -7.32
N SER A 237 -5.96 11.73 -6.32
CA SER A 237 -5.91 10.27 -6.36
C SER A 237 -6.38 9.63 -5.05
N SER A 238 -6.53 8.31 -5.04
CA SER A 238 -6.89 7.55 -3.83
C SER A 238 -5.73 7.38 -2.83
N ASN A 239 -4.47 7.56 -3.25
CA ASN A 239 -3.28 7.33 -2.43
C ASN A 239 -3.32 8.01 -1.04
N PRO A 240 -3.79 9.26 -0.89
CA PRO A 240 -3.91 9.89 0.42
C PRO A 240 -4.85 9.17 1.39
N GLY A 241 -5.78 8.35 0.89
CA GLY A 241 -6.63 7.52 1.72
C GLY A 241 -5.87 6.48 2.54
N HIS A 242 -4.69 6.06 2.09
CA HIS A 242 -3.80 5.17 2.84
C HIS A 242 -3.19 5.84 4.08
N LEU A 243 -3.11 7.18 4.11
CA LEU A 243 -2.70 7.93 5.31
C LEU A 243 -3.72 7.78 6.44
N LEU A 244 -5.02 7.60 6.11
CA LEU A 244 -6.06 7.27 7.09
C LEU A 244 -5.76 5.93 7.76
N TRP A 245 -5.47 4.91 6.97
CA TRP A 245 -5.15 3.58 7.50
C TRP A 245 -3.87 3.59 8.33
N ALA A 246 -2.83 4.28 7.87
CA ALA A 246 -1.59 4.45 8.61
C ALA A 246 -1.78 5.21 9.94
N GLY A 247 -2.85 6.01 10.09
CA GLY A 247 -3.17 6.74 11.31
C GLY A 247 -2.22 7.91 11.57
N VAL A 248 -1.76 8.56 10.52
CA VAL A 248 -0.71 9.60 10.60
C VAL A 248 -1.24 11.02 10.41
N LEU A 249 -2.54 11.17 10.11
CA LEU A 249 -3.17 12.47 9.89
C LEU A 249 -3.71 13.08 11.20
N SER A 250 -3.78 14.40 11.25
CA SER A 250 -4.63 15.08 12.24
C SER A 250 -6.11 14.86 11.92
N ALA A 251 -6.99 14.95 12.91
CA ALA A 251 -8.42 14.75 12.71
C ALA A 251 -9.03 15.67 11.63
N PRO A 252 -8.68 16.98 11.54
CA PRO A 252 -9.15 17.83 10.45
C PRO A 252 -8.66 17.38 9.07
N ARG A 253 -7.39 16.93 8.95
CA ARG A 253 -6.83 16.40 7.70
C ARG A 253 -7.49 15.09 7.28
N ALA A 254 -7.74 14.19 8.25
CA ALA A 254 -8.44 12.93 8.00
C ALA A 254 -9.85 13.18 7.46
N ALA A 255 -10.61 14.10 8.07
CA ALA A 255 -11.94 14.49 7.59
C ALA A 255 -11.87 15.06 6.16
N ALA A 256 -10.94 15.98 5.89
CA ALA A 256 -10.78 16.59 4.56
C ALA A 256 -10.43 15.53 3.50
N VAL A 257 -9.52 14.60 3.80
CA VAL A 257 -9.17 13.49 2.88
C VAL A 257 -10.40 12.62 2.60
N ALA A 258 -11.13 12.20 3.64
CA ALA A 258 -12.31 11.37 3.46
C ALA A 258 -13.40 12.08 2.64
N ASP A 259 -13.68 13.34 2.95
CA ASP A 259 -14.67 14.16 2.20
C ASP A 259 -14.26 14.31 0.74
N ARG A 260 -12.97 14.55 0.46
CA ARG A 260 -12.45 14.68 -0.91
C ARG A 260 -12.58 13.38 -1.70
N LEU A 261 -12.29 12.23 -1.08
CA LEU A 261 -12.44 10.92 -1.70
C LEU A 261 -13.89 10.56 -2.04
N MET A 262 -14.86 11.12 -1.32
CA MET A 262 -16.30 10.90 -1.55
C MET A 262 -16.90 11.82 -2.60
N GLN A 263 -16.13 12.74 -3.21
CA GLN A 263 -16.63 13.61 -4.27
C GLN A 263 -16.93 12.82 -5.56
N PRO A 264 -17.89 13.28 -6.39
CA PRO A 264 -18.34 12.55 -7.59
C PRO A 264 -17.22 12.24 -8.61
N ASP A 265 -16.16 13.03 -8.64
CA ASP A 265 -15.03 12.79 -9.54
C ASP A 265 -14.13 11.62 -9.10
N LEU A 266 -14.21 11.18 -7.84
CA LEU A 266 -13.56 9.99 -7.32
C LEU A 266 -14.55 8.87 -6.98
N TRP A 267 -15.68 9.18 -6.34
CA TRP A 267 -16.67 8.19 -5.93
C TRP A 267 -17.57 7.74 -7.09
N THR A 268 -17.50 6.47 -7.45
CA THR A 268 -18.31 5.89 -8.56
C THR A 268 -19.70 5.42 -8.15
N GLY A 269 -19.97 5.27 -6.86
CA GLY A 269 -21.13 4.50 -6.36
C GLY A 269 -20.83 3.00 -6.14
N TRP A 270 -19.70 2.50 -6.66
CA TRP A 270 -19.15 1.18 -6.40
C TRP A 270 -17.92 1.23 -5.49
N GLY A 271 -17.10 2.26 -5.64
CA GLY A 271 -15.87 2.50 -4.90
C GLY A 271 -15.18 3.78 -5.32
N VAL A 272 -14.09 4.09 -4.67
CA VAL A 272 -13.21 5.22 -4.99
C VAL A 272 -12.32 4.84 -6.17
N ARG A 273 -12.29 5.69 -7.20
CA ARG A 273 -11.33 5.57 -8.32
C ARG A 273 -9.92 5.82 -7.84
N CYS A 274 -8.97 5.13 -8.41
CA CYS A 274 -7.55 5.37 -8.10
C CYS A 274 -7.04 6.73 -8.62
N LEU A 275 -7.69 7.36 -9.59
CA LEU A 275 -7.42 8.71 -10.09
C LEU A 275 -8.74 9.43 -10.40
N SER A 276 -8.84 10.72 -10.05
CA SER A 276 -10.01 11.54 -10.32
C SER A 276 -10.30 11.65 -11.83
N MET A 277 -11.59 11.60 -12.18
CA MET A 277 -12.03 11.75 -13.57
C MET A 277 -11.75 13.14 -14.16
N LYS A 278 -11.35 14.11 -13.34
CA LYS A 278 -10.96 15.46 -13.78
C LYS A 278 -9.50 15.54 -14.21
N GLU A 279 -8.69 14.51 -13.88
CA GLU A 279 -7.27 14.49 -14.19
C GLU A 279 -7.02 14.20 -15.67
N ARG A 280 -5.98 14.83 -16.23
CA ARG A 280 -5.66 14.73 -17.66
C ARG A 280 -5.35 13.30 -18.11
N ARG A 281 -4.82 12.46 -17.22
CA ARG A 281 -4.49 11.05 -17.51
C ARG A 281 -5.60 10.08 -17.15
N TYR A 282 -6.75 10.57 -16.71
CA TYR A 282 -7.87 9.70 -16.35
C TYR A 282 -8.31 8.82 -17.52
N GLN A 283 -8.39 7.53 -17.25
CA GLN A 283 -8.97 6.53 -18.15
C GLN A 283 -9.61 5.43 -17.30
N PRO A 284 -10.94 5.27 -17.34
CA PRO A 284 -11.67 4.35 -16.44
C PRO A 284 -11.27 2.87 -16.59
N LEU A 285 -10.68 2.49 -17.70
CA LEU A 285 -10.11 1.15 -17.96
C LEU A 285 -8.58 1.17 -17.99
N SER A 286 -7.92 2.14 -17.37
CA SER A 286 -6.49 2.07 -17.10
C SER A 286 -6.20 1.35 -15.80
N TYR A 287 -5.11 0.58 -15.76
CA TYR A 287 -4.73 -0.21 -14.59
C TYR A 287 -4.61 0.64 -13.32
N HIS A 288 -3.88 1.80 -13.36
CA HIS A 288 -3.71 2.69 -12.21
C HIS A 288 -4.20 4.14 -12.41
N ASN A 289 -4.86 4.46 -13.55
CA ASN A 289 -5.25 5.84 -13.88
C ASN A 289 -6.76 6.04 -13.97
N GLY A 290 -7.56 5.37 -13.13
CA GLY A 290 -9.00 5.64 -13.09
C GLY A 290 -9.89 4.44 -12.76
N SER A 291 -9.36 3.22 -12.72
CA SER A 291 -10.05 2.01 -12.25
C SER A 291 -10.35 2.06 -10.75
N VAL A 292 -11.13 1.12 -10.26
CA VAL A 292 -11.43 0.91 -8.83
C VAL A 292 -10.74 -0.38 -8.37
N TRP A 293 -9.96 -0.27 -7.30
CA TRP A 293 -9.23 -1.37 -6.69
C TRP A 293 -9.84 -1.75 -5.34
N PRO A 294 -10.32 -2.98 -5.16
CA PRO A 294 -10.93 -3.40 -3.91
C PRO A 294 -10.03 -3.29 -2.68
N HIS A 295 -8.73 -3.65 -2.80
CA HIS A 295 -7.81 -3.54 -1.68
C HIS A 295 -7.58 -2.08 -1.24
N ASP A 296 -7.40 -1.16 -2.20
CA ASP A 296 -7.27 0.29 -1.99
C ASP A 296 -8.49 0.82 -1.24
N ASN A 297 -9.69 0.46 -1.71
CA ASN A 297 -10.95 0.81 -1.07
C ASN A 297 -11.10 0.20 0.33
N GLY A 298 -10.68 -1.05 0.53
CA GLY A 298 -10.67 -1.71 1.84
C GLY A 298 -9.75 -0.99 2.83
N ILE A 299 -8.55 -0.60 2.41
CA ILE A 299 -7.59 0.19 3.20
C ILE A 299 -8.19 1.55 3.56
N ILE A 300 -8.77 2.27 2.59
CA ILE A 300 -9.41 3.57 2.83
C ILE A 300 -10.55 3.43 3.83
N ALA A 301 -11.42 2.44 3.68
CA ALA A 301 -12.56 2.22 4.56
C ALA A 301 -12.13 1.87 5.99
N ALA A 302 -11.16 0.97 6.15
CA ALA A 302 -10.59 0.65 7.45
C ALA A 302 -9.92 1.88 8.10
N GLY A 303 -9.21 2.68 7.31
CA GLY A 303 -8.63 3.94 7.76
C GLY A 303 -9.68 4.97 8.19
N ALA A 304 -10.75 5.15 7.42
CA ALA A 304 -11.86 6.03 7.78
C ALA A 304 -12.51 5.60 9.11
N GLN A 305 -12.72 4.30 9.31
CA GLN A 305 -13.25 3.75 10.57
C GLN A 305 -12.33 4.09 11.75
N ARG A 306 -11.02 3.99 11.59
CA ARG A 306 -10.02 4.34 12.61
C ARG A 306 -10.16 5.78 13.12
N TYR A 307 -10.57 6.71 12.26
CA TYR A 307 -10.82 8.13 12.60
C TYR A 307 -12.27 8.41 13.01
N GLY A 308 -13.12 7.40 13.16
CA GLY A 308 -14.53 7.57 13.47
C GLY A 308 -15.37 8.16 12.32
N LEU A 309 -14.83 8.15 11.09
CA LEU A 309 -15.51 8.62 9.87
C LEU A 309 -16.40 7.51 9.30
N ILE A 310 -17.36 7.08 10.12
CA ILE A 310 -18.15 5.86 9.92
C ILE A 310 -18.97 5.92 8.64
N GLU A 311 -19.55 7.07 8.30
CA GLU A 311 -20.37 7.21 7.09
C GLU A 311 -19.57 6.94 5.82
N ALA A 312 -18.35 7.50 5.71
CA ALA A 312 -17.45 7.28 4.58
C ALA A 312 -17.01 5.79 4.50
N SER A 313 -16.64 5.21 5.64
CA SER A 313 -16.27 3.79 5.73
C SER A 313 -17.41 2.88 5.25
N GLU A 314 -18.59 3.03 5.82
CA GLU A 314 -19.77 2.22 5.48
C GLU A 314 -20.21 2.40 4.03
N LYS A 315 -20.09 3.60 3.48
CA LYS A 315 -20.40 3.86 2.08
C LYS A 315 -19.48 3.09 1.15
N ILE A 316 -18.18 3.06 1.45
CA ILE A 316 -17.19 2.29 0.67
C ILE A 316 -17.47 0.79 0.79
N TRP A 317 -17.67 0.26 2.00
CA TRP A 317 -17.95 -1.17 2.21
C TRP A 317 -19.20 -1.63 1.48
N ARG A 318 -20.31 -0.89 1.56
CA ARG A 318 -21.54 -1.21 0.81
C ARG A 318 -21.31 -1.17 -0.70
N GLY A 319 -20.46 -0.28 -1.19
CA GLY A 319 -20.05 -0.25 -2.60
C GLY A 319 -19.33 -1.54 -3.00
N MET A 320 -18.36 -2.00 -2.20
CA MET A 320 -17.60 -3.22 -2.43
C MET A 320 -18.48 -4.49 -2.33
N GLU A 321 -19.34 -4.57 -1.31
CA GLU A 321 -20.33 -5.66 -1.15
C GLU A 321 -21.27 -5.73 -2.36
N GLY A 322 -21.79 -4.57 -2.80
CA GLY A 322 -22.62 -4.46 -3.99
C GLY A 322 -21.89 -4.84 -5.28
N THR A 323 -20.59 -4.53 -5.37
CA THR A 323 -19.73 -4.94 -6.48
C THR A 323 -19.55 -6.46 -6.51
N ALA A 324 -19.21 -7.09 -5.39
CA ALA A 324 -19.06 -8.53 -5.30
C ALA A 324 -20.38 -9.26 -5.68
N ALA A 325 -21.50 -8.78 -5.17
CA ALA A 325 -22.81 -9.35 -5.49
C ALA A 325 -23.21 -9.21 -6.97
N ALA A 326 -22.65 -8.24 -7.69
CA ALA A 326 -22.92 -8.01 -9.10
C ALA A 326 -22.09 -8.88 -10.06
N PHE A 327 -20.95 -9.44 -9.60
CA PHE A 327 -20.17 -10.40 -10.37
C PHE A 327 -20.72 -11.81 -10.24
N ALA A 328 -20.65 -12.59 -11.33
CA ALA A 328 -21.28 -13.92 -11.42
C ALA A 328 -20.73 -14.95 -10.41
N ASP A 329 -19.46 -14.81 -10.01
CA ASP A 329 -18.78 -15.66 -9.03
C ASP A 329 -18.90 -15.14 -7.58
N VAL A 330 -19.63 -14.02 -7.39
CA VAL A 330 -19.81 -13.32 -6.10
C VAL A 330 -18.47 -12.98 -5.43
N ARG A 331 -17.48 -12.59 -6.23
CA ARG A 331 -16.13 -12.23 -5.79
C ARG A 331 -15.73 -10.84 -6.25
N LEU A 332 -14.88 -10.19 -5.49
CA LEU A 332 -14.19 -9.00 -5.95
C LEU A 332 -13.01 -9.42 -6.83
N PRO A 333 -12.92 -8.90 -8.06
CA PRO A 333 -11.72 -9.06 -8.89
C PRO A 333 -10.58 -8.18 -8.32
N GLU A 334 -9.39 -8.30 -8.88
CA GLU A 334 -8.26 -7.42 -8.58
C GLU A 334 -8.63 -5.95 -8.74
N LEU A 335 -9.22 -5.59 -9.87
CA LEU A 335 -9.75 -4.25 -10.17
C LEU A 335 -10.93 -4.35 -11.15
N PHE A 336 -11.66 -3.26 -11.28
CA PHE A 336 -12.71 -3.09 -12.27
C PHE A 336 -12.77 -1.64 -12.77
N GLY A 337 -13.51 -1.41 -13.86
CA GLY A 337 -13.56 -0.10 -14.52
C GLY A 337 -14.15 0.99 -13.62
N GLY A 338 -13.54 2.17 -13.63
CA GLY A 338 -13.93 3.32 -12.84
C GLY A 338 -15.13 4.10 -13.39
N TYR A 339 -16.14 3.41 -13.91
CA TYR A 339 -17.38 4.01 -14.39
C TYR A 339 -18.37 4.21 -13.25
N ASP A 340 -19.20 5.27 -13.37
CA ASP A 340 -20.27 5.53 -12.41
C ASP A 340 -21.31 4.42 -12.40
N ARG A 341 -21.82 4.11 -11.21
CA ARG A 341 -22.90 3.17 -11.00
C ARG A 341 -24.16 3.65 -11.69
N GLN A 342 -24.73 2.80 -12.54
CA GLN A 342 -26.00 3.05 -13.22
C GLN A 342 -27.05 2.04 -12.77
N PRO A 343 -28.33 2.45 -12.62
CA PRO A 343 -29.40 1.52 -12.27
C PRO A 343 -29.48 0.34 -13.24
N GLY A 344 -29.52 -0.88 -12.70
CA GLY A 344 -29.65 -2.11 -13.47
C GLY A 344 -28.42 -2.55 -14.26
N ARG A 345 -27.27 -1.86 -14.10
CA ARG A 345 -26.02 -2.23 -14.76
C ARG A 345 -24.98 -2.71 -13.73
N PRO A 346 -24.30 -3.82 -13.98
CA PRO A 346 -23.17 -4.26 -13.13
C PRO A 346 -21.96 -3.35 -13.32
N PRO A 347 -20.95 -3.44 -12.42
CA PRO A 347 -19.64 -2.84 -12.66
C PRO A 347 -19.04 -3.35 -13.97
N ILE A 348 -18.30 -2.50 -14.67
CA ILE A 348 -17.61 -2.86 -15.92
C ILE A 348 -16.34 -3.65 -15.55
N PRO A 349 -16.20 -4.91 -15.99
CA PRO A 349 -15.00 -5.69 -15.71
C PRO A 349 -13.76 -5.08 -16.36
N TYR A 350 -12.60 -5.26 -15.74
CA TYR A 350 -11.31 -5.03 -16.39
C TYR A 350 -10.86 -6.33 -17.06
N ALA A 351 -10.45 -6.26 -18.34
CA ALA A 351 -10.28 -7.47 -19.17
C ALA A 351 -9.14 -8.38 -18.68
N GLU A 352 -8.05 -7.80 -18.20
CA GLU A 352 -6.83 -8.51 -17.77
C GLU A 352 -6.69 -8.47 -16.25
N THR A 353 -7.74 -8.83 -15.52
CA THR A 353 -7.76 -8.83 -14.05
C THR A 353 -7.59 -10.23 -13.49
N CYS A 354 -6.92 -10.33 -12.34
CA CYS A 354 -6.96 -11.57 -11.54
C CYS A 354 -8.31 -11.72 -10.84
N SER A 355 -8.87 -12.94 -10.90
CA SER A 355 -10.02 -13.35 -10.12
C SER A 355 -9.95 -14.87 -9.87
N PRO A 356 -9.71 -15.32 -8.62
CA PRO A 356 -9.57 -14.53 -7.41
C PRO A 356 -8.25 -13.76 -7.31
N GLN A 357 -8.30 -12.66 -6.53
CA GLN A 357 -7.15 -11.90 -6.08
C GLN A 357 -7.15 -11.86 -4.56
N ALA A 358 -6.01 -12.18 -3.94
CA ALA A 358 -5.92 -12.45 -2.51
C ALA A 358 -6.33 -11.24 -1.66
N TRP A 359 -5.75 -10.06 -1.88
CA TRP A 359 -6.08 -8.88 -1.10
C TRP A 359 -7.50 -8.34 -1.31
N ALA A 360 -8.08 -8.56 -2.52
CA ALA A 360 -9.47 -8.20 -2.78
C ALA A 360 -10.45 -9.11 -2.01
N ALA A 361 -10.20 -10.42 -2.00
CA ALA A 361 -10.98 -11.38 -1.22
C ALA A 361 -10.82 -11.14 0.29
N ALA A 362 -9.59 -10.90 0.75
CA ALA A 362 -9.29 -10.66 2.16
C ALA A 362 -9.96 -9.38 2.70
N ALA A 363 -10.11 -8.34 1.88
CA ALA A 363 -10.82 -7.12 2.27
C ALA A 363 -12.28 -7.39 2.65
N LEU A 364 -12.98 -8.29 1.94
CA LEU A 364 -14.35 -8.70 2.32
C LEU A 364 -14.38 -9.56 3.58
N VAL A 365 -13.36 -10.41 3.80
CA VAL A 365 -13.25 -11.16 5.08
C VAL A 365 -13.07 -10.18 6.24
N TYR A 366 -12.17 -9.20 6.10
CA TYR A 366 -11.99 -8.12 7.08
C TYR A 366 -13.31 -7.41 7.39
N ARG A 367 -14.05 -7.01 6.35
CA ARG A 367 -15.36 -6.37 6.49
C ARG A 367 -16.34 -7.24 7.29
N THR A 368 -16.39 -8.54 6.99
CA THR A 368 -17.31 -9.47 7.66
C THR A 368 -16.98 -9.61 9.15
N MET A 369 -15.70 -9.68 9.52
CA MET A 369 -15.27 -9.79 10.92
C MET A 369 -15.55 -8.49 11.69
N ASN A 370 -15.38 -7.33 11.06
CA ASN A 370 -15.53 -6.01 11.72
C ASN A 370 -16.94 -5.39 11.59
N ALA A 371 -17.87 -6.01 10.87
CA ALA A 371 -19.25 -5.53 10.77
C ALA A 371 -20.11 -5.85 12.02
N ALA A 372 -19.65 -6.77 12.85
CA ALA A 372 -20.37 -7.25 14.04
C ALA A 372 -19.90 -6.57 15.35
N SER A 373 -18.90 -5.71 15.29
CA SER A 373 -18.38 -4.90 16.40
C SER A 373 -18.86 -3.44 16.27
#